data_e2b328dfdca185bea9517b990de353c9
#
_entry.id   e2b328dfdca185bea9517b990de353c9
#
_cell.length_a   1.000
_cell.length_b   1.000
_cell.length_c   1.000
_cell.angle_alpha   90.00
_cell.angle_beta   90.00
_cell.angle_gamma   90.00
#
_symmetry.space_group_name_H-M   'P 1'
#
loop_
_entity.id
_entity.type
_entity.pdbx_description
1 polymer ?
#
loop_
_entity_poly.entity_id
_entity_poly.type
_entity_poly.pdbx_seq_one_letter_code
_entity_poly.pdbx_strand_id
1 'polypeptide(L)'
;MVLVDFNQIAIGSVMVSLHRGAELSEDFVKHLILNQLRYYRQKFHDEYGELVICCDSKHYWRRDYFPNYKVNRKKDREATGHDWDTIFNCLHAIRDDLVEHFPYKVVEVYGAEADDIIATLVRYVKT
;
A
#
# COMPACT_ATOMS: atom_id res chain seq x y z
N MET A 1 3.69 11.37 13.83
CA MET A 1 3.15 10.23 13.06
C MET A 1 3.25 10.52 11.58
N VAL A 2 3.82 9.60 10.83
CA VAL A 2 3.92 9.69 9.38
C VAL A 2 3.01 8.61 8.78
N LEU A 3 2.02 9.02 8.00
CA LEU A 3 1.03 8.12 7.43
C LEU A 3 1.45 7.75 6.00
N VAL A 4 1.52 6.46 5.72
CA VAL A 4 1.97 5.93 4.43
C VAL A 4 0.84 5.11 3.80
N ASP A 5 0.48 5.44 2.56
CA ASP A 5 -0.43 4.63 1.76
C ASP A 5 0.35 3.47 1.14
N PHE A 6 0.14 2.26 1.68
CA PHE A 6 0.90 1.08 1.25
C PHE A 6 0.73 0.78 -0.22
N ASN A 7 -0.50 0.80 -0.73
CA ASN A 7 -0.74 0.46 -2.13
C ASN A 7 -0.05 1.42 -3.09
N GLN A 8 0.01 2.70 -2.75
CA GLN A 8 0.67 3.69 -3.60
C GLN A 8 2.15 3.39 -3.76
N ILE A 9 2.88 3.17 -2.66
CA ILE A 9 4.31 2.83 -2.76
C ILE A 9 4.53 1.43 -3.32
N ALA A 10 3.68 0.47 -2.98
CA ALA A 10 3.83 -0.92 -3.42
C ALA A 10 3.63 -1.06 -4.93
N ILE A 11 2.56 -0.49 -5.47
CA ILE A 11 2.28 -0.52 -6.91
C ILE A 11 3.33 0.30 -7.66
N GLY A 12 3.74 1.45 -7.13
CA GLY A 12 4.83 2.23 -7.72
C GLY A 12 6.13 1.44 -7.83
N SER A 13 6.48 0.67 -6.81
CA SER A 13 7.67 -0.19 -6.80
C SER A 13 7.56 -1.31 -7.84
N VAL A 14 6.39 -1.93 -7.97
CA VAL A 14 6.13 -2.95 -9.01
C VAL A 14 6.30 -2.35 -10.40
N MET A 15 5.73 -1.18 -10.65
CA MET A 15 5.83 -0.53 -11.95
C MET A 15 7.27 -0.18 -12.31
N VAL A 16 8.07 0.29 -11.36
CA VAL A 16 9.51 0.53 -11.58
C VAL A 16 10.23 -0.77 -11.98
N SER A 17 9.94 -1.87 -11.28
CA SER A 17 10.52 -3.18 -11.59
C SER A 17 10.16 -3.65 -12.99
N LEU A 18 8.88 -3.59 -13.36
CA LEU A 18 8.39 -4.03 -14.66
C LEU A 18 8.88 -3.12 -15.80
N HIS A 19 8.96 -1.82 -15.57
CA HIS A 19 9.43 -0.85 -16.58
C HIS A 19 10.89 -1.08 -16.97
N ARG A 20 11.69 -1.61 -16.07
CA ARG A 20 13.09 -1.98 -16.34
C ARG A 20 13.21 -3.29 -17.14
N GLY A 21 12.09 -3.90 -17.56
CA GLY A 21 12.08 -5.17 -18.30
C GLY A 21 12.37 -6.39 -17.45
N ALA A 22 12.39 -6.24 -16.13
CA ALA A 22 12.60 -7.36 -15.23
C ALA A 22 11.30 -8.16 -15.05
N GLU A 23 11.42 -9.47 -14.84
CA GLU A 23 10.30 -10.27 -14.38
C GLU A 23 9.89 -9.82 -12.96
N LEU A 24 8.62 -10.05 -12.60
CA LEU A 24 8.13 -9.75 -11.26
C LEU A 24 8.88 -10.61 -10.23
N SER A 25 9.67 -9.96 -9.38
CA SER A 25 10.38 -10.59 -8.29
C SER A 25 9.88 -10.03 -6.96
N GLU A 26 9.34 -10.91 -6.12
CA GLU A 26 8.88 -10.51 -4.78
C GLU A 26 10.01 -9.90 -3.95
N ASP A 27 11.20 -10.52 -3.99
CA ASP A 27 12.35 -10.03 -3.24
C ASP A 27 12.80 -8.64 -3.71
N PHE A 28 12.81 -8.40 -5.00
CA PHE A 28 13.21 -7.10 -5.54
C PHE A 28 12.17 -6.01 -5.22
N VAL A 29 10.89 -6.30 -5.37
CA VAL A 29 9.80 -5.37 -5.02
C VAL A 29 9.83 -5.07 -3.53
N LYS A 30 10.00 -6.08 -2.69
CA LYS A 30 10.15 -5.92 -1.25
C LYS A 30 11.34 -5.02 -0.90
N HIS A 31 12.47 -5.21 -1.56
CA HIS A 31 13.65 -4.37 -1.38
C HIS A 31 13.35 -2.90 -1.70
N LEU A 32 12.65 -2.63 -2.82
CA LEU A 32 12.27 -1.27 -3.18
C LEU A 32 11.32 -0.64 -2.14
N ILE A 33 10.35 -1.40 -1.67
CA ILE A 33 9.39 -0.93 -0.65
C ILE A 33 10.12 -0.63 0.66
N LEU A 34 10.97 -1.54 1.13
CA LEU A 34 11.72 -1.36 2.36
C LEU A 34 12.67 -0.15 2.29
N ASN A 35 13.30 0.09 1.14
CA ASN A 35 14.16 1.25 0.95
C ASN A 35 13.37 2.55 1.06
N GLN A 36 12.16 2.61 0.50
CA GLN A 36 11.30 3.79 0.63
C GLN A 36 10.85 4.02 2.07
N LEU A 37 10.44 2.96 2.77
CA LEU A 37 10.04 3.06 4.18
C LEU A 37 11.20 3.52 5.06
N ARG A 38 12.39 2.98 4.83
CA ARG A 38 13.60 3.38 5.55
C ARG A 38 13.94 4.85 5.29
N TYR A 39 13.83 5.29 4.04
CA TYR A 39 14.06 6.68 3.65
C TYR A 39 13.11 7.62 4.39
N TYR A 40 11.81 7.30 4.41
CA TYR A 40 10.82 8.12 5.11
C TYR A 40 11.06 8.14 6.62
N ARG A 41 11.43 7.01 7.19
CA ARG A 41 11.76 6.95 8.61
C ARG A 41 12.95 7.82 8.95
N GLN A 42 14.02 7.74 8.19
CA GLN A 42 15.23 8.56 8.43
C GLN A 42 14.93 10.05 8.29
N LYS A 43 14.10 10.41 7.32
CA LYS A 43 13.81 11.81 7.02
C LYS A 43 12.86 12.45 8.03
N PHE A 44 11.86 11.71 8.50
CA PHE A 44 10.74 12.28 9.23
C PHE A 44 10.59 11.82 10.69
N HIS A 45 11.27 10.76 11.09
CA HIS A 45 11.07 10.17 12.42
C HIS A 45 11.35 11.16 13.56
N ASP A 46 12.45 11.91 13.49
CA ASP A 46 12.85 12.82 14.57
C ASP A 46 11.85 13.97 14.76
N GLU A 47 11.24 14.42 13.68
CA GLU A 47 10.30 15.55 13.71
C GLU A 47 8.86 15.12 13.93
N TYR A 48 8.44 14.00 13.29
CA TYR A 48 7.03 13.59 13.26
C TYR A 48 6.74 12.26 13.95
N GLY A 49 7.76 11.50 14.35
CA GLY A 49 7.58 10.22 15.02
C GLY A 49 7.49 9.03 14.07
N GLU A 50 6.79 7.98 14.50
CA GLU A 50 6.78 6.71 13.80
C GLU A 50 5.99 6.72 12.49
N LEU A 51 6.39 5.82 11.57
CA LEU A 51 5.63 5.50 10.38
C LEU A 51 4.45 4.59 10.73
N VAL A 52 3.30 4.90 10.16
CA VAL A 52 2.11 4.03 10.19
C VAL A 52 1.73 3.71 8.77
N ILE A 53 1.80 2.44 8.42
CA ILE A 53 1.51 1.94 7.07
C ILE A 53 0.03 1.61 7.00
N CYS A 54 -0.71 2.31 6.14
CA CYS A 54 -2.15 2.16 5.98
C CYS A 54 -2.45 1.35 4.73
N CYS A 55 -3.21 0.27 4.88
CA CYS A 55 -3.52 -0.67 3.81
C CYS A 55 -5.01 -0.67 3.48
N ASP A 56 -5.33 -0.84 2.20
CA ASP A 56 -6.70 -1.05 1.75
C ASP A 56 -7.19 -2.43 2.17
N SER A 57 -8.45 -2.51 2.61
CA SER A 57 -9.15 -3.79 2.74
C SER A 57 -9.55 -4.32 1.37
N LYS A 58 -9.73 -5.63 1.25
CA LYS A 58 -10.27 -6.25 0.04
C LYS A 58 -11.71 -5.82 -0.24
N HIS A 59 -12.47 -5.53 0.80
CA HIS A 59 -13.86 -5.09 0.71
C HIS A 59 -13.95 -3.62 1.10
N TYR A 60 -14.58 -2.80 0.25
CA TYR A 60 -14.73 -1.37 0.50
C TYR A 60 -16.17 -1.03 0.81
N TRP A 61 -16.43 -0.29 1.89
CA TRP A 61 -17.77 0.17 2.24
C TRP A 61 -18.40 1.00 1.12
N ARG A 62 -17.61 1.72 0.33
CA ARG A 62 -18.10 2.51 -0.80
C ARG A 62 -18.74 1.67 -1.89
N ARG A 63 -18.29 0.43 -2.10
CA ARG A 63 -18.89 -0.49 -3.06
C ARG A 63 -20.26 -0.96 -2.63
N ASP A 64 -20.53 -1.03 -1.34
CA ASP A 64 -21.85 -1.43 -0.82
C ASP A 64 -22.89 -0.36 -1.11
N TYR A 65 -22.52 0.92 -1.04
CA TYR A 65 -23.39 2.07 -1.27
C TYR A 65 -23.35 2.56 -2.72
N PHE A 66 -22.23 2.36 -3.41
CA PHE A 66 -21.98 2.81 -4.78
C PHE A 66 -21.39 1.64 -5.58
N PRO A 67 -22.23 0.74 -6.15
CA PRO A 67 -21.73 -0.46 -6.84
C PRO A 67 -20.76 -0.18 -7.99
N ASN A 68 -20.85 1.00 -8.60
CA ASN A 68 -19.97 1.41 -9.69
C ASN A 68 -18.67 2.09 -9.23
N TYR A 69 -18.45 2.19 -7.91
CA TYR A 69 -17.24 2.82 -7.36
C TYR A 69 -15.99 2.08 -7.84
N LYS A 70 -15.10 2.81 -8.51
CA LYS A 70 -13.84 2.29 -9.05
C LYS A 70 -13.98 1.11 -10.03
N VAL A 71 -15.16 0.87 -10.61
CA VAL A 71 -15.38 -0.22 -11.58
C VAL A 71 -14.42 -0.13 -12.77
N ASN A 72 -14.17 1.07 -13.27
CA ASN A 72 -13.28 1.27 -14.43
C ASN A 72 -11.83 0.91 -14.15
N ARG A 73 -11.38 0.89 -12.90
CA ARG A 73 -10.00 0.52 -12.55
C ARG A 73 -9.64 -0.90 -12.95
N LYS A 74 -10.60 -1.83 -12.88
CA LYS A 74 -10.36 -3.19 -13.33
C LYS A 74 -10.12 -3.25 -14.84
N LYS A 75 -10.93 -2.54 -15.63
CA LYS A 75 -10.73 -2.43 -17.08
C LYS A 75 -9.39 -1.78 -17.41
N ASP A 76 -9.04 -0.70 -16.71
CA ASP A 76 -7.78 0.01 -16.92
C ASP A 76 -6.59 -0.90 -16.64
N ARG A 77 -6.66 -1.71 -15.56
CA ARG A 77 -5.61 -2.69 -15.24
C ARG A 77 -5.51 -3.77 -16.30
N GLU A 78 -6.63 -4.32 -16.76
CA GLU A 78 -6.64 -5.34 -17.81
C GLU A 78 -6.03 -4.81 -19.10
N ALA A 79 -6.22 -3.54 -19.43
CA ALA A 79 -5.66 -2.90 -20.61
C ALA A 79 -4.13 -2.78 -20.57
N THR A 80 -3.49 -2.87 -19.38
CA THR A 80 -2.03 -2.80 -19.26
C THR A 80 -1.31 -4.07 -19.72
N GLY A 81 -2.03 -5.20 -19.79
CA GLY A 81 -1.45 -6.50 -20.15
C GLY A 81 -0.66 -7.17 -19.02
N HIS A 82 -0.63 -6.61 -17.82
CA HIS A 82 0.05 -7.21 -16.67
C HIS A 82 -0.83 -8.23 -15.96
N ASP A 83 -0.19 -9.25 -15.35
CA ASP A 83 -0.87 -10.22 -14.50
C ASP A 83 -1.10 -9.62 -13.10
N TRP A 84 -2.21 -8.90 -12.94
CA TRP A 84 -2.54 -8.21 -11.70
C TRP A 84 -2.83 -9.12 -10.53
N ASP A 85 -3.34 -10.33 -10.77
CA ASP A 85 -3.57 -11.30 -9.69
C ASP A 85 -2.25 -11.70 -9.04
N THR A 86 -1.23 -12.00 -9.85
CA THR A 86 0.12 -12.30 -9.36
C THR A 86 0.72 -11.09 -8.64
N ILE A 87 0.55 -9.89 -9.19
CA ILE A 87 1.02 -8.65 -8.56
C ILE A 87 0.39 -8.46 -7.18
N PHE A 88 -0.92 -8.57 -7.05
CA PHE A 88 -1.60 -8.41 -5.77
C PHE A 88 -1.23 -9.49 -4.75
N ASN A 89 -1.06 -10.73 -5.19
CA ASN A 89 -0.58 -11.81 -4.32
C ASN A 89 0.83 -11.52 -3.77
N CYS A 90 1.70 -11.01 -4.62
CA CYS A 90 3.05 -10.58 -4.24
C CYS A 90 2.99 -9.46 -3.18
N LEU A 91 2.16 -8.45 -3.39
CA LEU A 91 2.01 -7.32 -2.47
C LEU A 91 1.41 -7.74 -1.13
N HIS A 92 0.45 -8.67 -1.14
CA HIS A 92 -0.12 -9.22 0.10
C HIS A 92 0.92 -10.00 0.91
N ALA A 93 1.76 -10.79 0.24
CA ALA A 93 2.85 -11.52 0.90
C ALA A 93 3.86 -10.56 1.53
N ILE A 94 4.21 -9.48 0.84
CA ILE A 94 5.11 -8.45 1.37
C ILE A 94 4.48 -7.75 2.59
N ARG A 95 3.19 -7.42 2.53
CA ARG A 95 2.47 -6.81 3.64
C ARG A 95 2.47 -7.72 4.87
N ASP A 96 2.18 -9.00 4.69
CA ASP A 96 2.17 -9.97 5.78
C ASP A 96 3.56 -10.11 6.43
N ASP A 97 4.60 -10.08 5.62
CA ASP A 97 5.98 -10.11 6.08
C ASP A 97 6.34 -8.85 6.89
N LEU A 98 5.86 -7.69 6.48
CA LEU A 98 6.03 -6.44 7.24
C LEU A 98 5.37 -6.51 8.61
N VAL A 99 4.19 -7.12 8.69
CA VAL A 99 3.47 -7.32 9.96
C VAL A 99 4.25 -8.24 10.90
N GLU A 100 4.77 -9.36 10.39
CA GLU A 100 5.40 -10.39 11.22
C GLU A 100 6.84 -10.07 11.62
N HIS A 101 7.64 -9.50 10.71
CA HIS A 101 9.09 -9.48 10.85
C HIS A 101 9.71 -8.08 10.94
N PHE A 102 8.93 -7.02 10.83
CA PHE A 102 9.42 -5.65 10.85
C PHE A 102 8.74 -4.81 11.92
N PRO A 103 9.44 -3.79 12.46
CA PRO A 103 8.91 -2.98 13.55
C PRO A 103 7.90 -1.91 13.11
N TYR A 104 7.49 -1.90 11.86
CA TYR A 104 6.54 -0.92 11.37
C TYR A 104 5.11 -1.24 11.83
N LYS A 105 4.35 -0.20 12.15
CA LYS A 105 2.93 -0.34 12.43
C LYS A 105 2.17 -0.42 11.11
N VAL A 106 1.45 -1.50 10.92
CA VAL A 106 0.63 -1.75 9.73
C VAL A 106 -0.83 -1.78 10.15
N VAL A 107 -1.66 -0.93 9.54
CA VAL A 107 -3.08 -0.81 9.87
C VAL A 107 -3.92 -1.20 8.67
N GLU A 108 -4.78 -2.18 8.86
CA GLU A 108 -5.81 -2.58 7.92
C GLU A 108 -7.12 -2.74 8.68
N VAL A 109 -8.19 -2.13 8.18
CA VAL A 109 -9.52 -2.19 8.80
C VAL A 109 -10.50 -2.73 7.78
N TYR A 110 -11.24 -3.78 8.13
CA TYR A 110 -12.23 -4.37 7.25
C TYR A 110 -13.24 -3.32 6.77
N GLY A 111 -13.45 -3.29 5.48
CA GLY A 111 -14.36 -2.34 4.82
C GLY A 111 -13.77 -0.97 4.52
N ALA A 112 -12.59 -0.65 5.03
CA ALA A 112 -11.96 0.66 4.84
C ALA A 112 -10.86 0.63 3.78
N GLU A 113 -10.72 1.74 3.06
CA GLU A 113 -9.55 2.01 2.23
C GLU A 113 -8.47 2.71 3.06
N ALA A 114 -7.23 2.73 2.55
CA ALA A 114 -6.14 3.46 3.21
C ALA A 114 -6.48 4.95 3.40
N ASP A 115 -7.15 5.56 2.44
CA ASP A 115 -7.59 6.96 2.54
C ASP A 115 -8.51 7.21 3.73
N ASP A 116 -9.40 6.27 4.05
CA ASP A 116 -10.29 6.37 5.22
C ASP A 116 -9.50 6.30 6.52
N ILE A 117 -8.52 5.40 6.58
CA ILE A 117 -7.64 5.24 7.73
C ILE A 117 -6.81 6.50 7.94
N ILE A 118 -6.22 7.02 6.88
CA ILE A 118 -5.41 8.25 6.92
C ILE A 118 -6.24 9.42 7.40
N ALA A 119 -7.43 9.62 6.85
CA ALA A 119 -8.32 10.72 7.24
C ALA A 119 -8.72 10.63 8.72
N THR A 120 -9.01 9.42 9.19
CA THR A 120 -9.38 9.18 10.59
C THR A 120 -8.22 9.46 11.53
N LEU A 121 -7.02 8.99 11.20
CA LEU A 121 -5.83 9.21 12.02
C LEU A 121 -5.41 10.68 12.06
N VAL A 122 -5.54 11.39 10.94
CA VAL A 122 -5.27 12.83 10.90
C VAL A 122 -6.21 13.59 11.86
N ARG A 123 -7.48 13.25 11.87
CA ARG A 123 -8.45 13.83 12.82
C ARG A 123 -8.09 13.50 14.26
N TYR A 124 -7.74 12.26 14.52
CA TYR A 124 -7.36 11.81 15.87
C TYR A 124 -6.16 12.59 16.41
N VAL A 125 -5.14 12.81 15.61
CA VAL A 125 -3.93 13.51 16.03
C VAL A 125 -4.19 15.00 16.26
N LYS A 126 -5.14 15.61 15.53
CA LYS A 126 -5.49 17.02 15.67
C LYS A 126 -6.37 17.33 16.89
N THR A 127 -7.01 16.34 17.44
CA THR A 127 -7.83 16.50 18.63
C THR A 127 -7.00 16.30 19.90
#